data_0663df83b396b87f36b520d571c1deaf
#
_entry.id   0663df83b396b87f36b520d571c1deaf
#
_cell.length_a   1.000
_cell.length_b   1.000
_cell.length_c   1.000
_cell.angle_alpha   90.00
_cell.angle_beta   90.00
_cell.angle_gamma   90.00
#
_symmetry.space_group_name_H-M   'P 1'
#
loop_
_entity.id
_entity.type
_entity.pdbx_description
1 polymer ?
#
loop_
_entity_poly.entity_id
_entity_poly.type
_entity_poly.pdbx_seq_one_letter_code
_entity_poly.pdbx_strand_id
1 'polypeptide(L)'
;MARTHESSSIAQLDGPDIVYVARVAVPKIIALAVTIGTRFPAMQTSLGKVLLAALPAGEAERLLAEPSRSPVAARWQPEPAERAAELRAVRARGWSLADELLAAGIRSVAAPLRDGEGSVIAALNVTVHAAETPVEILTGEYVPLLLATAGAISVDWAAYLSAPQVTVPSAAVPTISA
;
A
#
# COMPACT_ATOMS: atom_id res chain seq x y z
N MET A 1 -0.35 -1.03 -14.44
CA MET A 1 0.70 -1.82 -15.08
C MET A 1 0.70 -1.72 -16.61
N ALA A 2 -0.40 -1.98 -17.31
CA ALA A 2 -0.41 -1.89 -18.78
C ALA A 2 -0.02 -0.52 -19.36
N ARG A 3 -0.11 0.56 -18.58
CA ARG A 3 0.21 1.94 -19.01
C ARG A 3 1.57 2.44 -18.50
N THR A 4 2.06 1.94 -17.37
CA THR A 4 3.33 2.39 -16.76
C THR A 4 4.48 1.44 -17.03
N HIS A 5 4.21 0.17 -17.37
CA HIS A 5 5.21 -0.90 -17.47
C HIS A 5 6.04 -1.08 -16.19
N GLU A 6 5.46 -0.72 -15.02
CA GLU A 6 6.09 -0.79 -13.73
C GLU A 6 5.37 -1.75 -12.79
N SER A 7 6.09 -2.23 -11.77
CA SER A 7 5.51 -3.09 -10.74
C SER A 7 4.49 -2.33 -9.90
N SER A 8 3.35 -2.96 -9.63
CA SER A 8 2.29 -2.42 -8.78
C SER A 8 1.94 -3.42 -7.68
N SER A 9 1.62 -2.93 -6.50
CA SER A 9 1.28 -3.78 -5.36
C SER A 9 0.19 -3.14 -4.50
N ILE A 10 -0.53 -4.00 -3.79
CA ILE A 10 -1.47 -3.60 -2.74
C ILE A 10 -0.93 -4.11 -1.41
N ALA A 11 -1.03 -3.26 -0.37
CA ALA A 11 -0.69 -3.63 0.98
C ALA A 11 -1.72 -3.12 1.99
N GLN A 12 -1.73 -3.76 3.14
CA GLN A 12 -2.49 -3.37 4.33
C GLN A 12 -1.54 -3.07 5.49
N LEU A 13 -2.05 -2.37 6.50
CA LEU A 13 -1.32 -2.08 7.72
C LEU A 13 -1.46 -3.26 8.70
N ASP A 14 -0.36 -3.64 9.35
CA ASP A 14 -0.33 -4.65 10.40
C ASP A 14 0.69 -4.24 11.49
N GLY A 15 0.19 -3.54 12.50
CA GLY A 15 1.01 -2.83 13.48
C GLY A 15 1.83 -1.71 12.81
N PRO A 16 3.13 -1.58 13.13
CA PRO A 16 3.99 -0.55 12.54
C PRO A 16 4.46 -0.87 11.12
N ASP A 17 4.06 -2.03 10.56
CA ASP A 17 4.49 -2.52 9.26
C ASP A 17 3.34 -2.52 8.25
N ILE A 18 3.71 -2.55 6.97
CA ILE A 18 2.82 -2.96 5.90
C ILE A 18 3.03 -4.44 5.57
N VAL A 19 1.97 -5.09 5.09
CA VAL A 19 1.99 -6.45 4.54
C VAL A 19 1.48 -6.41 3.10
N TYR A 20 2.26 -6.94 2.17
CA TYR A 20 1.85 -7.05 0.77
C TYR A 20 0.80 -8.13 0.60
N VAL A 21 -0.38 -7.78 0.09
CA VAL A 21 -1.53 -8.69 -0.12
C VAL A 21 -1.78 -8.99 -1.59
N ALA A 22 -1.33 -8.13 -2.50
CA ALA A 22 -1.37 -8.38 -3.94
C ALA A 22 -0.19 -7.72 -4.64
N ARG A 23 0.30 -8.34 -5.73
CA ARG A 23 1.40 -7.79 -6.51
C ARG A 23 1.32 -8.25 -7.97
N VAL A 24 1.57 -7.31 -8.87
CA VAL A 24 1.89 -7.58 -10.26
C VAL A 24 3.30 -7.06 -10.50
N ALA A 25 4.24 -7.98 -10.66
CA ALA A 25 5.65 -7.66 -10.86
C ALA A 25 5.97 -7.54 -12.35
N VAL A 26 6.84 -6.58 -12.68
CA VAL A 26 7.51 -6.52 -13.98
C VAL A 26 8.91 -7.10 -13.80
N PRO A 27 9.36 -8.03 -14.66
CA PRO A 27 10.73 -8.51 -14.64
C PRO A 27 11.70 -7.35 -14.92
N LYS A 28 12.52 -7.01 -13.94
CA LYS A 28 13.63 -6.05 -14.06
C LYS A 28 14.90 -6.69 -13.53
N ILE A 29 16.05 -6.32 -14.09
CA ILE A 29 17.36 -6.85 -13.70
C ILE A 29 17.67 -6.55 -12.23
N ILE A 30 17.24 -5.38 -11.76
CA ILE A 30 17.33 -4.97 -10.36
C ILE A 30 15.90 -4.79 -9.83
N ALA A 31 15.44 -5.71 -9.01
CA ALA A 31 14.15 -5.65 -8.37
C ALA A 31 14.28 -5.98 -6.89
N LEU A 32 13.55 -5.25 -6.06
CA LEU A 32 13.35 -5.64 -4.67
C LEU A 32 12.60 -6.98 -4.66
N ALA A 33 13.15 -7.99 -3.98
CA ALA A 33 12.49 -9.30 -3.85
C ALA A 33 11.27 -9.16 -2.92
N VAL A 34 10.12 -8.82 -3.50
CA VAL A 34 8.85 -8.65 -2.80
C VAL A 34 7.88 -9.70 -3.27
N THR A 35 7.30 -10.42 -2.33
CA THR A 35 6.22 -11.40 -2.53
C THR A 35 5.01 -11.05 -1.65
N ILE A 36 3.88 -11.71 -1.88
CA ILE A 36 2.73 -11.63 -0.96
C ILE A 36 3.20 -12.12 0.42
N GLY A 37 2.81 -11.39 1.47
CA GLY A 37 3.27 -11.63 2.85
C GLY A 37 4.56 -10.91 3.24
N THR A 38 5.32 -10.33 2.30
CA THR A 38 6.48 -9.49 2.63
C THR A 38 6.05 -8.32 3.51
N ARG A 39 6.89 -8.01 4.51
CA ARG A 39 6.69 -6.91 5.46
C ARG A 39 7.77 -5.86 5.33
N PHE A 40 7.36 -4.59 5.40
CA PHE A 40 8.28 -3.44 5.50
C PHE A 40 7.78 -2.44 6.53
N PRO A 41 8.67 -1.67 7.20
CA PRO A 41 8.26 -0.59 8.11
C PRO A 41 7.37 0.42 7.37
N ALA A 42 6.18 0.68 7.90
CA ALA A 42 5.15 1.46 7.21
C ALA A 42 5.63 2.87 6.84
N MET A 43 6.29 3.57 7.78
CA MET A 43 6.70 4.97 7.58
C MET A 43 7.74 5.16 6.46
N GLN A 44 8.44 4.10 6.05
CA GLN A 44 9.45 4.15 4.98
C GLN A 44 8.92 3.83 3.59
N THR A 45 7.65 3.47 3.50
CA THR A 45 7.00 3.11 2.24
C THR A 45 5.91 4.09 1.86
N SER A 46 5.71 4.32 0.57
CA SER A 46 4.56 5.11 0.11
C SER A 46 3.23 4.48 0.53
N LEU A 47 3.11 3.15 0.46
CA LEU A 47 1.93 2.40 0.92
C LEU A 47 1.62 2.68 2.39
N GLY A 48 2.61 2.54 3.26
CA GLY A 48 2.44 2.72 4.68
C GLY A 48 2.12 4.16 5.09
N LYS A 49 2.74 5.15 4.43
CA LYS A 49 2.41 6.56 4.68
C LYS A 49 0.95 6.87 4.36
N VAL A 50 0.38 6.31 3.27
CA VAL A 50 -1.04 6.46 2.94
C VAL A 50 -1.93 5.83 4.01
N LEU A 51 -1.59 4.62 4.46
CA LEU A 51 -2.35 3.89 5.47
C LEU A 51 -2.29 4.58 6.83
N LEU A 52 -1.11 4.98 7.28
CA LEU A 52 -0.92 5.73 8.53
C LEU A 52 -1.62 7.10 8.50
N ALA A 53 -1.57 7.80 7.35
CA ALA A 53 -2.24 9.07 7.19
C ALA A 53 -3.77 8.97 7.30
N ALA A 54 -4.36 7.80 7.06
CA ALA A 54 -5.79 7.57 7.16
C ALA A 54 -6.28 7.31 8.60
N LEU A 55 -5.37 6.97 9.51
CA LEU A 55 -5.72 6.66 10.89
C LEU A 55 -6.20 7.89 11.67
N PRO A 56 -7.02 7.72 12.72
CA PRO A 56 -7.34 8.77 13.67
C PRO A 56 -6.10 9.42 14.28
N ALA A 57 -6.27 10.65 14.78
CA ALA A 57 -5.18 11.40 15.40
C ALA A 57 -4.56 10.61 16.58
N GLY A 58 -3.24 10.52 16.61
CA GLY A 58 -2.48 9.82 17.65
C GLY A 58 -2.37 8.30 17.47
N GLU A 59 -3.23 7.67 16.65
CA GLU A 59 -3.17 6.22 16.45
C GLU A 59 -1.94 5.80 15.65
N ALA A 60 -1.55 6.57 14.64
CA ALA A 60 -0.33 6.33 13.89
C ALA A 60 0.92 6.32 14.80
N GLU A 61 1.02 7.28 15.73
CA GLU A 61 2.14 7.33 16.69
C GLU A 61 2.13 6.13 17.65
N ARG A 62 0.95 5.72 18.11
CA ARG A 62 0.80 4.55 18.98
C ARG A 62 1.29 3.26 18.26
N LEU A 63 0.88 3.07 17.00
CA LEU A 63 1.32 1.92 16.21
C LEU A 63 2.82 1.96 15.90
N LEU A 64 3.35 3.12 15.58
CA LEU A 64 4.78 3.29 15.27
C LEU A 64 5.70 3.15 16.49
N ALA A 65 5.13 3.18 17.70
CA ALA A 65 5.87 2.87 18.93
C ALA A 65 6.04 1.36 19.17
N GLU A 66 5.29 0.52 18.45
CA GLU A 66 5.42 -0.94 18.53
C GLU A 66 6.67 -1.43 17.78
N PRO A 67 7.26 -2.57 18.19
CA PRO A 67 8.40 -3.14 17.48
C PRO A 67 8.00 -3.64 16.09
N SER A 68 8.74 -3.22 15.06
CA SER A 68 8.55 -3.73 13.71
C SER A 68 8.93 -5.22 13.61
N ARG A 69 8.13 -5.98 12.86
CA ARG A 69 8.39 -7.37 12.51
C ARG A 69 9.04 -7.52 11.12
N SER A 70 9.38 -6.39 10.49
CA SER A 70 10.09 -6.37 9.22
C SER A 70 11.53 -6.87 9.38
N PRO A 71 12.04 -7.71 8.46
CA PRO A 71 13.46 -8.07 8.43
C PRO A 71 14.35 -6.93 7.94
N VAL A 72 13.75 -5.85 7.40
CA VAL A 72 14.48 -4.69 6.88
C VAL A 72 14.52 -3.60 7.94
N ALA A 73 15.73 -3.17 8.29
CA ALA A 73 15.93 -2.09 9.24
C ALA A 73 15.43 -0.76 8.67
N ALA A 74 14.85 0.06 9.55
CA ALA A 74 14.41 1.40 9.21
C ALA A 74 15.60 2.31 8.88
N ARG A 75 15.72 2.77 7.63
CA ARG A 75 16.78 3.70 7.19
C ARG A 75 16.46 5.15 7.52
N TRP A 76 15.20 5.51 7.53
CA TRP A 76 14.70 6.84 7.85
C TRP A 76 13.84 6.77 9.12
N GLN A 77 14.24 7.47 10.14
CA GLN A 77 13.55 7.51 11.44
C GLN A 77 13.30 8.98 11.81
N PRO A 78 12.26 9.59 11.22
CA PRO A 78 11.94 10.99 11.49
C PRO A 78 11.45 11.18 12.92
N GLU A 79 11.70 12.37 13.46
CA GLU A 79 11.15 12.79 14.73
C GLU A 79 9.62 12.83 14.71
N PRO A 80 8.93 12.68 15.86
CA PRO A 80 7.45 12.65 15.91
C PRO A 80 6.78 13.83 15.22
N ALA A 81 7.32 15.03 15.35
CA ALA A 81 6.79 16.23 14.71
C ALA A 81 6.90 16.18 13.18
N GLU A 82 8.00 15.66 12.65
CA GLU A 82 8.25 15.47 11.22
C GLU A 82 7.32 14.41 10.65
N ARG A 83 7.16 13.26 11.34
CA ARG A 83 6.19 12.22 10.96
C ARG A 83 4.77 12.77 10.86
N ALA A 84 4.34 13.48 11.90
CA ALA A 84 3.01 14.08 11.94
C ALA A 84 2.81 15.09 10.79
N ALA A 85 3.82 15.89 10.45
CA ALA A 85 3.77 16.82 9.34
C ALA A 85 3.64 16.11 7.99
N GLU A 86 4.46 15.06 7.75
CA GLU A 86 4.38 14.25 6.53
C GLU A 86 3.02 13.57 6.40
N LEU A 87 2.50 12.94 7.45
CA LEU A 87 1.20 12.26 7.40
C LEU A 87 0.04 13.25 7.16
N ARG A 88 0.11 14.47 7.73
CA ARG A 88 -0.85 15.54 7.40
C ARG A 88 -0.79 15.94 5.93
N ALA A 89 0.41 16.10 5.38
CA ALA A 89 0.61 16.43 3.97
C ALA A 89 0.08 15.32 3.04
N VAL A 90 0.34 14.05 3.36
CA VAL A 90 -0.19 12.89 2.64
C VAL A 90 -1.72 12.88 2.67
N ARG A 91 -2.33 13.11 3.83
CA ARG A 91 -3.79 13.18 3.99
C ARG A 91 -4.40 14.30 3.13
N ALA A 92 -3.78 15.47 3.11
CA ALA A 92 -4.27 16.63 2.36
C ALA A 92 -4.20 16.43 0.84
N ARG A 93 -3.12 15.83 0.33
CA ARG A 93 -2.94 15.62 -1.12
C ARG A 93 -3.55 14.32 -1.65
N GLY A 94 -3.88 13.35 -0.77
CA GLY A 94 -4.51 12.08 -1.13
C GLY A 94 -3.57 11.01 -1.70
N TRP A 95 -2.28 11.23 -1.69
CA TRP A 95 -1.26 10.28 -2.14
C TRP A 95 0.08 10.50 -1.43
N SER A 96 0.99 9.55 -1.52
CA SER A 96 2.33 9.68 -0.92
C SER A 96 3.45 9.31 -1.89
N LEU A 97 4.64 9.86 -1.61
CA LEU A 97 5.91 9.53 -2.24
C LEU A 97 6.85 8.93 -1.20
N ALA A 98 7.56 7.86 -1.57
CA ALA A 98 8.75 7.40 -0.89
C ALA A 98 9.90 7.43 -1.89
N ASP A 99 10.84 8.34 -1.67
CA ASP A 99 12.02 8.52 -2.50
C ASP A 99 13.23 7.95 -1.78
N GLU A 100 13.65 6.76 -2.20
CA GLU A 100 14.79 6.01 -1.68
C GLU A 100 14.80 5.78 -0.14
N LEU A 101 13.63 5.89 0.50
CA LEU A 101 13.52 5.75 1.97
C LEU A 101 13.69 4.30 2.43
N LEU A 102 13.18 3.34 1.69
CA LEU A 102 13.26 1.92 2.00
C LEU A 102 14.59 1.32 1.53
N ALA A 103 14.97 1.60 0.29
CA ALA A 103 16.20 1.12 -0.34
C ALA A 103 16.71 2.14 -1.36
N ALA A 104 18.03 2.26 -1.47
CA ALA A 104 18.65 3.11 -2.49
C ALA A 104 18.20 2.67 -3.90
N GLY A 105 17.96 3.63 -4.78
CA GLY A 105 17.50 3.40 -6.14
C GLY A 105 16.02 3.02 -6.27
N ILE A 106 15.27 2.88 -5.18
CA ILE A 106 13.85 2.53 -5.21
C ILE A 106 12.99 3.74 -4.83
N ARG A 107 12.09 4.08 -5.73
CA ARG A 107 11.14 5.18 -5.58
C ARG A 107 9.73 4.68 -5.80
N SER A 108 8.75 5.16 -5.04
CA SER A 108 7.37 4.72 -5.21
C SER A 108 6.37 5.81 -4.84
N VAL A 109 5.22 5.79 -5.50
CA VAL A 109 4.02 6.56 -5.12
C VAL A 109 2.88 5.62 -4.77
N ALA A 110 2.02 6.04 -3.84
CA ALA A 110 0.86 5.26 -3.41
C ALA A 110 -0.39 6.11 -3.27
N ALA A 111 -1.55 5.47 -3.48
CA ALA A 111 -2.88 6.02 -3.30
C ALA A 111 -3.74 5.09 -2.42
N PRO A 112 -4.72 5.63 -1.67
CA PRO A 112 -5.61 4.83 -0.82
C PRO A 112 -6.62 4.04 -1.65
N LEU A 113 -6.91 2.82 -1.20
CA LEU A 113 -8.09 2.05 -1.60
C LEU A 113 -9.13 2.17 -0.49
N ARG A 114 -10.37 2.48 -0.88
CA ARG A 114 -11.45 2.74 0.06
C ARG A 114 -12.56 1.72 -0.09
N ASP A 115 -13.27 1.49 1.02
CA ASP A 115 -14.53 0.75 1.01
C ASP A 115 -15.73 1.65 0.60
N GLY A 116 -16.94 1.07 0.65
CA GLY A 116 -18.18 1.80 0.32
C GLY A 116 -18.54 2.91 1.30
N GLU A 117 -17.92 2.96 2.48
CA GLU A 117 -18.13 3.99 3.51
C GLU A 117 -17.05 5.08 3.44
N GLY A 118 -16.07 4.93 2.55
CA GLY A 118 -14.96 5.87 2.37
C GLY A 118 -13.75 5.62 3.28
N SER A 119 -13.78 4.58 4.12
CA SER A 119 -12.65 4.19 4.97
C SER A 119 -11.51 3.61 4.13
N VAL A 120 -10.27 3.95 4.47
CA VAL A 120 -9.09 3.39 3.78
C VAL A 120 -8.81 1.99 4.31
N ILE A 121 -8.97 0.99 3.44
CA ILE A 121 -8.81 -0.44 3.78
C ILE A 121 -7.50 -1.03 3.30
N ALA A 122 -6.88 -0.42 2.30
CA ALA A 122 -5.60 -0.82 1.72
C ALA A 122 -4.96 0.37 1.00
N ALA A 123 -3.75 0.20 0.49
CA ALA A 123 -3.10 1.16 -0.39
C ALA A 123 -2.56 0.45 -1.64
N LEU A 124 -2.63 1.15 -2.79
CA LEU A 124 -2.07 0.73 -4.08
C LEU A 124 -0.84 1.56 -4.40
N ASN A 125 0.24 0.95 -4.90
CA ASN A 125 1.43 1.68 -5.34
C ASN A 125 1.86 1.35 -6.77
N VAL A 126 2.74 2.23 -7.28
CA VAL A 126 3.66 1.97 -8.39
C VAL A 126 5.07 2.17 -7.87
N THR A 127 5.96 1.23 -8.18
CA THR A 127 7.37 1.27 -7.78
C THR A 127 8.26 1.34 -9.01
N VAL A 128 9.20 2.28 -9.02
CA VAL A 128 10.12 2.56 -10.12
C VAL A 128 11.56 2.54 -9.63
N HIS A 129 12.51 2.45 -10.56
CA HIS A 129 13.92 2.69 -10.29
C HIS A 129 14.22 4.20 -10.38
N ALA A 130 14.86 4.76 -9.34
CA ALA A 130 15.10 6.20 -9.24
C ALA A 130 15.97 6.76 -10.39
N ALA A 131 16.89 5.93 -10.94
CA ALA A 131 17.72 6.31 -12.07
C ALA A 131 16.96 6.34 -13.41
N GLU A 132 15.82 5.63 -13.51
CA GLU A 132 15.02 5.55 -14.74
C GLU A 132 13.88 6.56 -14.76
N THR A 133 13.30 6.87 -13.59
CA THR A 133 12.11 7.71 -13.49
C THR A 133 12.34 8.86 -12.51
N PRO A 134 12.50 10.11 -12.99
CA PRO A 134 12.55 11.30 -12.16
C PRO A 134 11.27 11.50 -11.35
N VAL A 135 11.39 12.25 -10.23
CA VAL A 135 10.23 12.53 -9.34
C VAL A 135 9.13 13.27 -10.09
N GLU A 136 9.50 14.18 -10.99
CA GLU A 136 8.57 15.00 -11.79
C GLU A 136 7.68 14.14 -12.69
N ILE A 137 8.25 13.12 -13.35
CA ILE A 137 7.51 12.16 -14.16
C ILE A 137 6.62 11.28 -13.27
N LEU A 138 7.17 10.79 -12.16
CA LEU A 138 6.42 9.95 -11.24
C LEU A 138 5.19 10.69 -10.67
N THR A 139 5.37 11.95 -10.28
CA THR A 139 4.29 12.77 -9.71
C THR A 139 3.35 13.35 -10.75
N GLY A 140 3.86 13.78 -11.92
CA GLY A 140 3.07 14.41 -12.97
C GLY A 140 2.29 13.43 -13.85
N GLU A 141 2.83 12.25 -14.11
CA GLU A 141 2.22 11.28 -15.01
C GLU A 141 1.64 10.05 -14.28
N TYR A 142 2.39 9.46 -13.32
CA TYR A 142 1.99 8.21 -12.69
C TYR A 142 0.97 8.42 -11.57
N VAL A 143 1.09 9.50 -10.79
CA VAL A 143 0.12 9.79 -9.71
C VAL A 143 -1.31 9.95 -10.24
N PRO A 144 -1.60 10.72 -11.31
CA PRO A 144 -2.95 10.78 -11.87
C PRO A 144 -3.51 9.42 -12.29
N LEU A 145 -2.68 8.57 -12.92
CA LEU A 145 -3.07 7.22 -13.32
C LEU A 145 -3.34 6.32 -12.11
N LEU A 146 -2.50 6.43 -11.08
CA LEU A 146 -2.62 5.68 -9.86
C LEU A 146 -3.90 6.05 -9.11
N LEU A 147 -4.19 7.34 -8.96
CA LEU A 147 -5.42 7.83 -8.31
C LEU A 147 -6.67 7.37 -9.06
N ALA A 148 -6.68 7.46 -10.38
CA ALA A 148 -7.81 6.97 -11.20
C ALA A 148 -8.02 5.46 -11.03
N THR A 149 -6.92 4.68 -11.01
CA THR A 149 -6.96 3.22 -10.81
C THR A 149 -7.45 2.87 -9.40
N ALA A 150 -6.93 3.55 -8.38
CA ALA A 150 -7.35 3.35 -6.99
C ALA A 150 -8.84 3.67 -6.79
N GLY A 151 -9.33 4.73 -7.44
CA GLY A 151 -10.74 5.08 -7.45
C GLY A 151 -11.61 3.99 -8.08
N ALA A 152 -11.21 3.47 -9.25
CA ALA A 152 -11.92 2.39 -9.92
C ALA A 152 -11.98 1.11 -9.06
N ILE A 153 -10.85 0.69 -8.48
CA ILE A 153 -10.79 -0.47 -7.57
C ILE A 153 -11.71 -0.25 -6.35
N SER A 154 -11.75 0.95 -5.79
CA SER A 154 -12.60 1.27 -4.64
C SER A 154 -14.09 1.15 -4.98
N VAL A 155 -14.49 1.60 -6.19
CA VAL A 155 -15.87 1.45 -6.69
C VAL A 155 -16.21 -0.03 -6.88
N ASP A 156 -15.35 -0.81 -7.53
CA ASP A 156 -15.55 -2.24 -7.75
C ASP A 156 -15.65 -3.00 -6.40
N TRP A 157 -14.83 -2.63 -5.43
CA TRP A 157 -14.88 -3.22 -4.09
C TRP A 157 -16.19 -2.92 -3.37
N ALA A 158 -16.65 -1.68 -3.42
CA ALA A 158 -17.94 -1.29 -2.83
C ALA A 158 -19.11 -2.05 -3.49
N ALA A 159 -19.08 -2.20 -4.82
CA ALA A 159 -20.08 -2.98 -5.55
C ALA A 159 -20.05 -4.46 -5.15
N TYR A 160 -18.87 -5.06 -5.02
CA TYR A 160 -18.69 -6.44 -4.56
C TYR A 160 -19.28 -6.67 -3.16
N LEU A 161 -19.03 -5.77 -2.22
CA LEU A 161 -19.57 -5.87 -0.84
C LEU A 161 -21.10 -5.71 -0.81
N SER A 162 -21.66 -4.95 -1.73
CA SER A 162 -23.11 -4.72 -1.83
C SER A 162 -23.85 -5.83 -2.60
N ALA A 163 -23.11 -6.71 -3.28
CA ALA A 163 -23.70 -7.81 -4.04
C ALA A 163 -24.32 -8.87 -3.09
N PRO A 164 -25.48 -9.46 -3.41
CA PRO A 164 -26.07 -10.53 -2.63
C PRO A 164 -25.08 -11.71 -2.49
N GLN A 165 -24.74 -12.09 -1.25
CA GLN A 165 -23.89 -13.25 -1.00
C GLN A 165 -24.68 -14.52 -1.37
N VAL A 166 -24.26 -15.21 -2.42
CA VAL A 166 -24.81 -16.54 -2.76
C VAL A 166 -24.24 -17.54 -1.74
N THR A 167 -25.03 -17.90 -0.74
CA THR A 167 -24.68 -18.99 0.17
C THR A 167 -24.77 -20.29 -0.62
N VAL A 168 -23.63 -20.87 -1.00
CA VAL A 168 -23.60 -22.24 -1.53
C VAL A 168 -23.92 -23.17 -0.34
N PRO A 169 -25.01 -23.96 -0.37
CA PRO A 169 -25.28 -24.89 0.69
C PRO A 169 -24.08 -25.85 0.84
N SER A 170 -23.57 -25.99 2.06
CA SER A 170 -22.54 -27.00 2.34
C SER A 170 -23.08 -28.36 1.94
N ALA A 171 -22.49 -28.98 0.91
CA ALA A 171 -22.81 -30.35 0.55
C ALA A 171 -22.48 -31.22 1.77
N ALA A 172 -23.47 -31.92 2.29
CA ALA A 172 -23.28 -32.86 3.38
C ALA A 172 -22.19 -33.85 2.96
N VAL A 173 -21.11 -33.90 3.73
CA VAL A 173 -20.07 -34.93 3.54
C VAL A 173 -20.70 -36.27 3.79
N PRO A 174 -20.72 -37.21 2.83
CA PRO A 174 -21.27 -38.54 3.08
C PRO A 174 -20.43 -39.24 4.14
N THR A 175 -21.07 -39.67 5.22
CA THR A 175 -20.44 -40.46 6.27
C THR A 175 -20.10 -41.82 5.66
N ILE A 176 -18.82 -42.10 5.47
CA ILE A 176 -18.35 -43.42 5.09
C ILE A 176 -18.45 -44.28 6.35
N SER A 177 -19.47 -45.16 6.42
CA SER A 177 -19.54 -46.20 7.44
C SER A 177 -18.48 -47.26 7.17
N ALA A 178 -17.67 -47.56 8.18
CA ALA A 178 -16.67 -48.63 8.17
C ALA A 178 -17.33 -50.03 8.25
#